data_293b76cb1928592db0a696aa8aafd2c2
#
_entry.id   293b76cb1928592db0a696aa8aafd2c2
#
_cell.length_a   1.000
_cell.length_b   1.000
_cell.length_c   1.000
_cell.angle_alpha   90.00
_cell.angle_beta   90.00
_cell.angle_gamma   90.00
#
_symmetry.space_group_name_H-M   'P 1'
#
loop_
_entity.id
_entity.type
_entity.pdbx_description
1 polymer ?
#
loop_
_entity_poly.entity_id
_entity_poly.type
_entity_poly.pdbx_seq_one_letter_code
_entity_poly.pdbx_strand_id
1 'polypeptide(L)'
;MALLEVCGLTKSFSGVTAVQDVEFRVEAGMVYSVIGPNGAGKTTLFNLITGIYRPNHGEIRLDGETITGLAPHHLARKGVARTFQNLQICMNLSALENVMLGAHLTLDRNLFKGMLCLPAVRRADESLREQARALMRFVGLEAYLDRAASAMPYGALKRLEIARALAAKPRILFLDEPAAGLNPKETAQIDSLIRELANRQTTVVLVEHDMKMVMNISDRILVLNYGKKLIEGTAPEVRRNSEVIAAYLGKAA
;
A
#
# COMPACT_ATOMS: atom_id res chain seq x y z
N MET A 1 12.74 12.38 -9.82
CA MET A 1 12.03 13.37 -8.97
C MET A 1 11.25 12.64 -7.90
N ALA A 2 11.36 13.05 -6.65
CA ALA A 2 10.65 12.43 -5.56
C ALA A 2 9.13 12.55 -5.77
N LEU A 3 8.43 11.42 -5.72
CA LEU A 3 6.97 11.37 -5.77
C LEU A 3 6.35 11.66 -4.40
N LEU A 4 6.94 11.11 -3.34
CA LEU A 4 6.53 11.34 -1.96
C LEU A 4 7.70 11.90 -1.16
N GLU A 5 7.46 12.99 -0.43
CA GLU A 5 8.42 13.58 0.49
C GLU A 5 7.78 13.67 1.88
N VAL A 6 8.51 13.23 2.87
CA VAL A 6 8.15 13.31 4.28
C VAL A 6 9.25 14.10 4.98
N CYS A 7 8.90 15.21 5.65
CA CYS A 7 9.84 16.14 6.26
C CYS A 7 9.49 16.35 7.74
N GLY A 8 10.38 15.95 8.65
CA GLY A 8 10.28 16.20 10.08
C GLY A 8 9.00 15.68 10.75
N LEU A 9 8.47 14.55 10.28
CA LEU A 9 7.17 14.06 10.68
C LEU A 9 7.17 13.56 12.13
N THR A 10 6.30 14.14 12.97
CA THR A 10 6.21 13.81 14.39
C THR A 10 4.76 13.53 14.80
N LYS A 11 4.56 12.48 15.61
CA LYS A 11 3.27 12.12 16.20
C LYS A 11 3.43 11.57 17.60
N SER A 12 2.68 12.16 18.52
CA SER A 12 2.56 11.70 19.90
C SER A 12 1.11 11.37 20.24
N PHE A 13 0.91 10.38 21.10
CA PHE A 13 -0.37 9.97 21.66
C PHE A 13 -0.25 9.90 23.17
N SER A 14 -1.06 10.67 23.90
CA SER A 14 -1.12 10.64 25.38
C SER A 14 0.25 10.63 26.06
N GLY A 15 1.20 11.44 25.56
CA GLY A 15 2.56 11.57 26.12
C GLY A 15 3.58 10.59 25.55
N VAL A 16 3.19 9.62 24.74
CA VAL A 16 4.11 8.70 24.03
C VAL A 16 4.34 9.18 22.61
N THR A 17 5.59 9.44 22.25
CA THR A 17 5.95 9.83 20.88
C THR A 17 6.17 8.57 20.04
N ALA A 18 5.20 8.27 19.16
CA ALA A 18 5.20 7.10 18.30
C ALA A 18 6.02 7.27 17.00
N VAL A 19 6.15 8.51 16.51
CA VAL A 19 6.99 8.90 15.38
C VAL A 19 7.62 10.24 15.74
N GLN A 20 8.93 10.35 15.59
CA GLN A 20 9.69 11.52 16.00
C GLN A 20 10.66 11.95 14.90
N ASP A 21 10.41 13.12 14.32
CA ASP A 21 11.29 13.79 13.36
C ASP A 21 11.74 12.89 12.21
N VAL A 22 10.77 12.14 11.63
CA VAL A 22 11.06 11.21 10.54
C VAL A 22 11.02 11.95 9.21
N GLU A 23 12.09 11.78 8.44
CA GLU A 23 12.23 12.32 7.09
C GLU A 23 12.71 11.26 6.09
N PHE A 24 12.16 11.25 4.89
CA PHE A 24 12.57 10.40 3.77
C PHE A 24 11.91 10.84 2.48
N ARG A 25 12.41 10.28 1.35
CA ARG A 25 11.87 10.52 0.02
C ARG A 25 11.70 9.23 -0.74
N VAL A 26 10.61 9.16 -1.53
CA VAL A 26 10.31 8.01 -2.39
C VAL A 26 10.24 8.50 -3.83
N GLU A 27 11.08 7.94 -4.69
CA GLU A 27 11.08 8.23 -6.13
C GLU A 27 9.92 7.50 -6.82
N ALA A 28 9.47 8.02 -7.97
CA ALA A 28 8.43 7.37 -8.75
C ALA A 28 8.89 6.02 -9.31
N GLY A 29 8.01 5.03 -9.29
CA GLY A 29 8.24 3.70 -9.88
C GLY A 29 9.17 2.80 -9.08
N MET A 30 9.49 3.12 -7.81
CA MET A 30 10.31 2.29 -6.94
C MET A 30 9.49 1.46 -5.95
N VAL A 31 10.13 0.40 -5.43
CA VAL A 31 9.68 -0.34 -4.25
C VAL A 31 10.44 0.17 -3.03
N TYR A 32 9.71 0.82 -2.12
CA TYR A 32 10.24 1.40 -0.89
C TYR A 32 9.69 0.66 0.32
N SER A 33 10.55 0.07 1.13
CA SER A 33 10.13 -0.68 2.32
C SER A 33 10.38 0.09 3.60
N VAL A 34 9.44 -0.01 4.53
CA VAL A 34 9.57 0.50 5.90
C VAL A 34 9.60 -0.68 6.86
N ILE A 35 10.72 -0.89 7.53
CA ILE A 35 10.93 -1.99 8.46
C ILE A 35 11.29 -1.49 9.87
N GLY A 36 11.31 -2.38 10.83
CA GLY A 36 11.69 -2.10 12.20
C GLY A 36 11.03 -3.07 13.19
N PRO A 37 11.48 -3.14 14.42
CA PRO A 37 10.87 -3.97 15.45
C PRO A 37 9.39 -3.66 15.72
N ASN A 38 8.71 -4.53 16.46
CA ASN A 38 7.35 -4.23 16.93
C ASN A 38 7.38 -2.98 17.81
N GLY A 39 6.41 -2.09 17.61
CA GLY A 39 6.38 -0.79 18.29
C GLY A 39 7.33 0.28 17.74
N ALA A 40 8.07 0.03 16.65
CA ALA A 40 8.97 1.02 16.04
C ALA A 40 8.27 2.22 15.39
N GLY A 41 6.94 2.24 15.29
CA GLY A 41 6.17 3.35 14.71
C GLY A 41 5.74 3.17 13.25
N LYS A 42 6.00 2.02 12.61
CA LYS A 42 5.70 1.74 11.20
C LYS A 42 4.24 2.00 10.83
N THR A 43 3.31 1.38 11.53
CA THR A 43 1.85 1.53 11.30
C THR A 43 1.41 2.98 11.56
N THR A 44 1.99 3.65 12.57
CA THR A 44 1.72 5.06 12.83
C THR A 44 2.19 5.94 11.67
N LEU A 45 3.40 5.70 11.14
CA LEU A 45 3.91 6.40 9.98
C LEU A 45 3.01 6.23 8.75
N PHE A 46 2.58 5.00 8.45
CA PHE A 46 1.62 4.73 7.38
C PHE A 46 0.29 5.46 7.59
N ASN A 47 -0.24 5.45 8.81
CA ASN A 47 -1.48 6.12 9.15
C ASN A 47 -1.39 7.64 9.00
N LEU A 48 -0.22 8.23 9.26
CA LEU A 48 0.03 9.66 9.04
C LEU A 48 0.04 10.00 7.54
N ILE A 49 0.77 9.22 6.74
CA ILE A 49 0.91 9.48 5.30
C ILE A 49 -0.42 9.25 4.57
N THR A 50 -1.19 8.24 4.98
CA THR A 50 -2.47 7.90 4.36
C THR A 50 -3.68 8.62 4.97
N GLY A 51 -3.42 9.62 5.85
CA GLY A 51 -4.45 10.56 6.34
C GLY A 51 -5.39 10.01 7.41
N ILE A 52 -5.10 8.83 8.00
CA ILE A 52 -5.86 8.27 9.12
C ILE A 52 -5.56 9.08 10.39
N TYR A 53 -4.30 9.49 10.58
CA TYR A 53 -3.89 10.37 11.66
C TYR A 53 -3.38 11.70 11.12
N ARG A 54 -3.57 12.77 11.88
CA ARG A 54 -2.92 14.05 11.64
C ARG A 54 -1.60 14.10 12.40
N PRO A 55 -0.49 14.54 11.79
CA PRO A 55 0.76 14.76 12.49
C PRO A 55 0.64 15.92 13.50
N ASN A 56 1.51 15.91 14.50
CA ASN A 56 1.68 17.07 15.39
C ASN A 56 2.61 18.10 14.76
N HIS A 57 3.67 17.63 14.06
CA HIS A 57 4.63 18.45 13.35
C HIS A 57 5.07 17.76 12.06
N GLY A 58 5.68 18.54 11.18
CA GLY A 58 6.23 18.06 9.91
C GLY A 58 5.27 18.20 8.74
N GLU A 59 5.76 17.88 7.57
CA GLU A 59 5.04 18.03 6.30
C GLU A 59 5.15 16.78 5.44
N ILE A 60 4.09 16.49 4.68
CA ILE A 60 4.03 15.42 3.69
C ILE A 60 3.66 16.05 2.37
N ARG A 61 4.45 15.78 1.33
CA ARG A 61 4.20 16.25 -0.03
C ARG A 61 4.08 15.07 -0.99
N LEU A 62 3.15 15.16 -1.92
CA LEU A 62 3.00 14.23 -3.03
C LEU A 62 3.15 15.03 -4.33
N ASP A 63 4.18 14.70 -5.13
CA ASP A 63 4.50 15.40 -6.37
C ASP A 63 4.62 16.93 -6.17
N GLY A 64 5.30 17.34 -5.10
CA GLY A 64 5.48 18.74 -4.71
C GLY A 64 4.27 19.40 -4.03
N GLU A 65 3.07 18.81 -4.08
CA GLU A 65 1.89 19.34 -3.40
C GLU A 65 1.82 18.88 -1.94
N THR A 66 1.56 19.79 -1.01
CA THR A 66 1.30 19.46 0.39
C THR A 66 0.02 18.67 0.56
N ILE A 67 0.14 17.47 1.15
CA ILE A 67 -0.98 16.58 1.47
C ILE A 67 -1.15 16.36 2.98
N THR A 68 -0.41 17.07 3.80
CA THR A 68 -0.40 16.92 5.26
C THR A 68 -1.78 17.07 5.86
N GLY A 69 -2.24 16.07 6.60
CA GLY A 69 -3.52 16.08 7.30
C GLY A 69 -4.77 16.02 6.41
N LEU A 70 -4.61 15.78 5.11
CA LEU A 70 -5.74 15.50 4.22
C LEU A 70 -6.41 14.17 4.62
N ALA A 71 -7.73 14.13 4.53
CA ALA A 71 -8.50 12.91 4.79
C ALA A 71 -8.27 11.86 3.69
N PRO A 72 -8.40 10.54 4.01
CA PRO A 72 -8.09 9.44 3.08
C PRO A 72 -8.79 9.55 1.71
N HIS A 73 -10.04 10.01 1.67
CA HIS A 73 -10.79 10.15 0.42
C HIS A 73 -10.26 11.29 -0.48
N HIS A 74 -9.61 12.32 0.06
CA HIS A 74 -8.91 13.33 -0.72
C HIS A 74 -7.58 12.78 -1.26
N LEU A 75 -6.86 12.00 -0.45
CA LEU A 75 -5.63 11.34 -0.86
C LEU A 75 -5.88 10.32 -1.98
N ALA A 76 -6.97 9.57 -1.89
CA ALA A 76 -7.36 8.62 -2.93
C ALA A 76 -7.59 9.33 -4.30
N ARG A 77 -8.18 10.52 -4.31
CA ARG A 77 -8.33 11.34 -5.54
C ARG A 77 -7.01 11.87 -6.09
N LYS A 78 -5.98 11.97 -5.24
CA LYS A 78 -4.61 12.35 -5.65
C LYS A 78 -3.76 11.14 -6.08
N GLY A 79 -4.36 9.93 -6.13
CA GLY A 79 -3.69 8.72 -6.57
C GLY A 79 -2.94 7.99 -5.46
N VAL A 80 -3.34 8.16 -4.20
CA VAL A 80 -2.83 7.36 -3.07
C VAL A 80 -3.82 6.23 -2.80
N ALA A 81 -3.37 4.97 -2.88
CA ALA A 81 -4.15 3.82 -2.44
C ALA A 81 -3.43 3.07 -1.31
N ARG A 82 -4.19 2.35 -0.49
CA ARG A 82 -3.67 1.55 0.62
C ARG A 82 -4.45 0.25 0.76
N THR A 83 -3.73 -0.84 1.05
CA THR A 83 -4.30 -2.04 1.67
C THR A 83 -4.23 -1.93 3.19
N PHE A 84 -4.94 -2.79 3.89
CA PHE A 84 -4.95 -2.82 5.35
C PHE A 84 -4.43 -4.17 5.84
N GLN A 85 -3.92 -4.22 7.07
CA GLN A 85 -3.45 -5.44 7.70
C GLN A 85 -4.56 -6.51 7.74
N ASN A 86 -5.79 -6.11 8.08
CA ASN A 86 -6.97 -6.96 7.97
C ASN A 86 -7.61 -6.80 6.60
N LEU A 87 -7.89 -7.91 5.93
CA LEU A 87 -8.53 -7.92 4.62
C LEU A 87 -9.84 -7.13 4.61
N GLN A 88 -9.89 -6.13 3.75
CA GLN A 88 -11.08 -5.28 3.55
C GLN A 88 -11.88 -5.74 2.31
N ILE A 89 -12.16 -7.03 2.20
CA ILE A 89 -12.86 -7.64 1.07
C ILE A 89 -14.34 -7.82 1.40
N CYS A 90 -15.23 -7.49 0.46
CA CYS A 90 -16.67 -7.76 0.56
C CYS A 90 -16.92 -9.24 0.27
N MET A 91 -17.02 -10.06 1.32
CA MET A 91 -17.08 -11.52 1.21
C MET A 91 -18.33 -12.05 0.49
N ASN A 92 -19.42 -11.28 0.46
CA ASN A 92 -20.68 -11.59 -0.21
C ASN A 92 -20.71 -11.19 -1.69
N LEU A 93 -19.68 -10.53 -2.19
CA LEU A 93 -19.52 -10.19 -3.61
C LEU A 93 -18.57 -11.17 -4.30
N SER A 94 -18.70 -11.26 -5.63
CA SER A 94 -17.71 -11.98 -6.45
C SER A 94 -16.35 -11.26 -6.43
N ALA A 95 -15.30 -11.97 -6.84
CA ALA A 95 -13.97 -11.37 -6.95
C ALA A 95 -13.95 -10.20 -7.94
N LEU A 96 -14.63 -10.35 -9.09
CA LEU A 96 -14.73 -9.30 -10.09
C LEU A 96 -15.44 -8.05 -9.54
N GLU A 97 -16.57 -8.22 -8.83
CA GLU A 97 -17.31 -7.10 -8.22
C GLU A 97 -16.48 -6.38 -7.15
N ASN A 98 -15.68 -7.11 -6.36
CA ASN A 98 -14.74 -6.50 -5.43
C ASN A 98 -13.74 -5.57 -6.12
N VAL A 99 -13.19 -5.98 -7.28
CA VAL A 99 -12.27 -5.14 -8.05
C VAL A 99 -13.01 -3.93 -8.64
N MET A 100 -14.20 -4.13 -9.20
CA MET A 100 -15.03 -3.04 -9.71
C MET A 100 -15.36 -2.00 -8.64
N LEU A 101 -15.64 -2.44 -7.40
CA LEU A 101 -15.87 -1.56 -6.26
C LEU A 101 -14.65 -0.66 -5.99
N GLY A 102 -13.42 -1.15 -6.21
CA GLY A 102 -12.19 -0.36 -6.08
C GLY A 102 -12.11 0.83 -7.04
N ALA A 103 -12.76 0.74 -8.19
CA ALA A 103 -12.78 1.80 -9.20
C ALA A 103 -13.85 2.88 -8.97
N HIS A 104 -14.54 2.89 -7.83
CA HIS A 104 -15.65 3.81 -7.53
C HIS A 104 -15.31 5.30 -7.70
N LEU A 105 -14.03 5.69 -7.57
CA LEU A 105 -13.57 7.07 -7.78
C LEU A 105 -13.56 7.48 -9.26
N THR A 106 -13.52 6.51 -10.17
CA THR A 106 -13.50 6.75 -11.63
C THR A 106 -14.90 6.81 -12.25
N LEU A 107 -15.94 6.47 -11.47
CA LEU A 107 -17.33 6.44 -11.94
C LEU A 107 -17.94 7.84 -11.95
N ASP A 108 -18.69 8.15 -13.00
CA ASP A 108 -19.55 9.35 -13.07
C ASP A 108 -20.68 9.21 -12.02
N ARG A 109 -20.66 10.09 -11.01
CA ARG A 109 -21.61 10.08 -9.87
C ARG A 109 -22.96 10.69 -10.18
N ASN A 110 -23.28 10.90 -11.45
CA ASN A 110 -24.57 11.49 -11.80
C ASN A 110 -25.69 10.44 -11.67
N LEU A 111 -26.35 10.44 -10.51
CA LEU A 111 -27.44 9.54 -10.16
C LEU A 111 -28.56 9.56 -11.20
N PHE A 112 -28.87 10.72 -11.81
CA PHE A 112 -29.91 10.85 -12.84
C PHE A 112 -29.56 10.07 -14.09
N LYS A 113 -28.27 10.05 -14.51
CA LYS A 113 -27.85 9.22 -15.65
C LYS A 113 -27.96 7.73 -15.35
N GLY A 114 -27.66 7.33 -14.10
CA GLY A 114 -27.80 5.93 -13.63
C GLY A 114 -29.26 5.46 -13.63
N MET A 115 -30.18 6.27 -13.13
CA MET A 115 -31.62 5.93 -13.06
C MET A 115 -32.25 5.75 -14.45
N LEU A 116 -31.78 6.47 -15.47
CA LEU A 116 -32.32 6.39 -16.82
C LEU A 116 -31.72 5.24 -17.66
N CYS A 117 -30.84 4.40 -17.08
CA CYS A 117 -30.18 3.28 -17.77
C CYS A 117 -29.66 3.62 -19.18
N LEU A 118 -29.12 4.84 -19.34
CA LEU A 118 -28.68 5.34 -20.63
C LEU A 118 -27.62 4.42 -21.26
N PRO A 119 -27.59 4.29 -22.60
CA PRO A 119 -26.54 3.50 -23.29
C PRO A 119 -25.11 3.87 -22.89
N ALA A 120 -24.88 5.12 -22.54
CA ALA A 120 -23.59 5.61 -22.04
C ALA A 120 -23.21 4.96 -20.69
N VAL A 121 -24.16 4.76 -19.76
CA VAL A 121 -23.93 4.10 -18.48
C VAL A 121 -23.58 2.64 -18.67
N ARG A 122 -24.30 1.93 -19.55
CA ARG A 122 -24.01 0.53 -19.90
C ARG A 122 -22.61 0.36 -20.50
N ARG A 123 -22.19 1.27 -21.38
CA ARG A 123 -20.83 1.26 -21.97
C ARG A 123 -19.76 1.54 -20.91
N ALA A 124 -20.02 2.45 -19.97
CA ALA A 124 -19.09 2.73 -18.87
C ALA A 124 -18.96 1.51 -17.93
N ASP A 125 -20.08 0.82 -17.60
CA ASP A 125 -20.06 -0.37 -16.78
C ASP A 125 -19.31 -1.53 -17.48
N GLU A 126 -19.53 -1.75 -18.78
CA GLU A 126 -18.80 -2.77 -19.54
C GLU A 126 -17.30 -2.46 -19.60
N SER A 127 -16.93 -1.19 -19.85
CA SER A 127 -15.54 -0.76 -19.82
C SER A 127 -14.89 -1.00 -18.46
N LEU A 128 -15.60 -0.71 -17.36
CA LEU A 128 -15.15 -0.96 -16.00
C LEU A 128 -14.96 -2.46 -15.74
N ARG A 129 -15.90 -3.27 -16.21
CA ARG A 129 -15.85 -4.73 -16.09
C ARG A 129 -14.65 -5.32 -16.83
N GLU A 130 -14.35 -4.84 -18.04
CA GLU A 130 -13.15 -5.24 -18.79
C GLU A 130 -11.85 -4.80 -18.09
N GLN A 131 -11.79 -3.59 -17.54
CA GLN A 131 -10.64 -3.14 -16.74
C GLN A 131 -10.45 -4.04 -15.49
N ALA A 132 -11.54 -4.38 -14.80
CA ALA A 132 -11.49 -5.28 -13.65
C ALA A 132 -11.01 -6.67 -14.04
N ARG A 133 -11.48 -7.24 -15.18
CA ARG A 133 -10.98 -8.52 -15.71
C ARG A 133 -9.48 -8.47 -16.03
N ALA A 134 -9.02 -7.38 -16.63
CA ALA A 134 -7.59 -7.19 -16.90
C ALA A 134 -6.75 -7.16 -15.62
N LEU A 135 -7.22 -6.48 -14.57
CA LEU A 135 -6.57 -6.48 -13.26
C LEU A 135 -6.58 -7.87 -12.61
N MET A 136 -7.69 -8.60 -12.70
CA MET A 136 -7.77 -9.98 -12.19
C MET A 136 -6.76 -10.90 -12.89
N ARG A 137 -6.61 -10.79 -14.23
CA ARG A 137 -5.56 -11.51 -14.97
C ARG A 137 -4.16 -11.10 -14.50
N PHE A 138 -3.93 -9.80 -14.35
CA PHE A 138 -2.65 -9.27 -13.90
C PHE A 138 -2.21 -9.83 -12.55
N VAL A 139 -3.12 -9.93 -11.59
CA VAL A 139 -2.81 -10.50 -10.26
C VAL A 139 -2.92 -12.04 -10.21
N GLY A 140 -3.14 -12.71 -11.35
CA GLY A 140 -3.22 -14.16 -11.46
C GLY A 140 -4.47 -14.75 -10.82
N LEU A 141 -5.61 -14.07 -10.93
CA LEU A 141 -6.90 -14.47 -10.35
C LEU A 141 -8.00 -14.72 -11.41
N GLU A 142 -7.64 -14.95 -12.66
CA GLU A 142 -8.61 -15.16 -13.74
C GLU A 142 -9.59 -16.30 -13.45
N ALA A 143 -9.11 -17.40 -12.84
CA ALA A 143 -9.95 -18.53 -12.47
C ALA A 143 -11.00 -18.25 -11.37
N TYR A 144 -10.95 -17.06 -10.76
CA TYR A 144 -11.80 -16.67 -9.64
C TYR A 144 -12.80 -15.55 -10.00
N LEU A 145 -12.88 -15.11 -11.26
CA LEU A 145 -13.68 -13.95 -11.68
C LEU A 145 -15.10 -13.95 -11.11
N ASP A 146 -15.82 -15.06 -11.27
CA ASP A 146 -17.23 -15.19 -10.87
C ASP A 146 -17.41 -15.88 -9.51
N ARG A 147 -16.30 -16.22 -8.82
CA ARG A 147 -16.38 -16.82 -7.49
C ARG A 147 -16.67 -15.78 -6.43
N ALA A 148 -17.54 -16.14 -5.47
CA ALA A 148 -17.70 -15.35 -4.26
C ALA A 148 -16.36 -15.26 -3.50
N ALA A 149 -16.03 -14.09 -2.98
CA ALA A 149 -14.78 -13.89 -2.24
C ALA A 149 -14.68 -14.83 -1.03
N SER A 150 -15.81 -15.14 -0.38
CA SER A 150 -15.88 -16.09 0.75
C SER A 150 -15.43 -17.52 0.41
N ALA A 151 -15.41 -17.90 -0.87
CA ALA A 151 -14.97 -19.22 -1.34
C ALA A 151 -13.52 -19.22 -1.86
N MET A 152 -12.77 -18.13 -1.69
CA MET A 152 -11.40 -18.01 -2.17
C MET A 152 -10.37 -18.37 -1.08
N PRO A 153 -9.23 -18.99 -1.45
CA PRO A 153 -8.11 -19.18 -0.53
C PRO A 153 -7.54 -17.85 -0.05
N TYR A 154 -6.95 -17.84 1.14
CA TYR A 154 -6.41 -16.62 1.77
C TYR A 154 -5.38 -15.89 0.89
N GLY A 155 -4.43 -16.59 0.27
CA GLY A 155 -3.46 -15.99 -0.63
C GLY A 155 -4.09 -15.39 -1.90
N ALA A 156 -5.21 -15.93 -2.37
CA ALA A 156 -5.99 -15.32 -3.45
C ALA A 156 -6.70 -14.05 -2.99
N LEU A 157 -7.23 -14.02 -1.77
CA LEU A 157 -7.85 -12.83 -1.17
C LEU A 157 -6.85 -11.68 -0.99
N LYS A 158 -5.61 -11.96 -0.58
CA LYS A 158 -4.52 -10.95 -0.51
C LYS A 158 -4.24 -10.34 -1.89
N ARG A 159 -4.18 -11.13 -2.94
CA ARG A 159 -4.01 -10.64 -4.32
C ARG A 159 -5.25 -9.87 -4.83
N LEU A 160 -6.44 -10.30 -4.43
CA LEU A 160 -7.69 -9.60 -4.73
C LEU A 160 -7.72 -8.20 -4.10
N GLU A 161 -7.24 -8.05 -2.87
CA GLU A 161 -7.13 -6.76 -2.20
C GLU A 161 -6.20 -5.80 -2.97
N ILE A 162 -5.07 -6.31 -3.46
CA ILE A 162 -4.16 -5.53 -4.32
C ILE A 162 -4.86 -5.15 -5.63
N ALA A 163 -5.55 -6.08 -6.30
CA ALA A 163 -6.29 -5.79 -7.53
C ALA A 163 -7.37 -4.72 -7.32
N ARG A 164 -8.08 -4.77 -6.20
CA ARG A 164 -9.07 -3.76 -5.83
C ARG A 164 -8.44 -2.38 -5.61
N ALA A 165 -7.29 -2.32 -4.95
CA ALA A 165 -6.57 -1.07 -4.76
C ALA A 165 -6.06 -0.49 -6.10
N LEU A 166 -5.59 -1.34 -7.01
CA LEU A 166 -5.14 -0.96 -8.35
C LEU A 166 -6.26 -0.44 -9.26
N ALA A 167 -7.51 -0.84 -9.02
CA ALA A 167 -8.66 -0.37 -9.79
C ALA A 167 -8.87 1.15 -9.69
N ALA A 168 -8.39 1.78 -8.60
CA ALA A 168 -8.35 3.23 -8.45
C ALA A 168 -7.24 3.91 -9.29
N LYS A 169 -6.40 3.16 -10.02
CA LYS A 169 -5.24 3.63 -10.81
C LYS A 169 -4.29 4.50 -9.98
N PRO A 170 -3.78 4.00 -8.85
CA PRO A 170 -2.96 4.80 -7.97
C PRO A 170 -1.59 5.11 -8.57
N ARG A 171 -1.05 6.29 -8.23
CA ARG A 171 0.35 6.66 -8.49
C ARG A 171 1.29 6.04 -7.45
N ILE A 172 0.77 5.90 -6.21
CA ILE A 172 1.47 5.29 -5.09
C ILE A 172 0.54 4.35 -4.32
N LEU A 173 1.01 3.13 -4.10
CA LEU A 173 0.28 2.06 -3.40
C LEU A 173 1.00 1.72 -2.10
N PHE A 174 0.29 1.87 -0.98
CA PHE A 174 0.75 1.47 0.35
C PHE A 174 0.27 0.06 0.67
N LEU A 175 1.20 -0.85 0.96
CA LEU A 175 0.92 -2.24 1.31
C LEU A 175 1.31 -2.49 2.77
N ASP A 176 0.35 -2.91 3.58
CA ASP A 176 0.54 -3.19 5.01
C ASP A 176 0.59 -4.71 5.22
N GLU A 177 1.79 -5.25 5.40
CA GLU A 177 2.10 -6.67 5.56
C GLU A 177 1.43 -7.57 4.49
N PRO A 178 1.73 -7.33 3.19
CA PRO A 178 1.07 -8.06 2.11
C PRO A 178 1.34 -9.56 2.11
N ALA A 179 2.46 -10.02 2.67
CA ALA A 179 2.83 -11.43 2.74
C ALA A 179 2.44 -12.12 4.06
N ALA A 180 1.85 -11.40 5.02
CA ALA A 180 1.48 -11.98 6.31
C ALA A 180 0.51 -13.15 6.15
N GLY A 181 0.86 -14.31 6.76
CA GLY A 181 0.04 -15.52 6.75
C GLY A 181 0.10 -16.34 5.45
N LEU A 182 0.98 -15.98 4.51
CA LEU A 182 1.17 -16.70 3.25
C LEU A 182 2.23 -17.79 3.37
N ASN A 183 2.08 -18.84 2.56
CA ASN A 183 3.14 -19.82 2.38
C ASN A 183 4.25 -19.30 1.43
N PRO A 184 5.44 -19.94 1.37
CA PRO A 184 6.56 -19.44 0.56
C PRO A 184 6.24 -19.28 -0.94
N LYS A 185 5.37 -20.12 -1.50
CA LYS A 185 4.96 -20.02 -2.92
C LYS A 185 4.05 -18.80 -3.14
N GLU A 186 3.14 -18.56 -2.24
CA GLU A 186 2.24 -17.40 -2.29
C GLU A 186 3.01 -16.08 -2.05
N THR A 187 3.98 -16.08 -1.10
CA THR A 187 4.88 -14.95 -0.88
C THR A 187 5.65 -14.61 -2.16
N ALA A 188 6.23 -15.61 -2.84
CA ALA A 188 6.94 -15.38 -4.10
C ALA A 188 6.04 -14.81 -5.21
N GLN A 189 4.74 -15.14 -5.21
CA GLN A 189 3.77 -14.53 -6.14
C GLN A 189 3.52 -13.04 -5.81
N ILE A 190 3.42 -12.69 -4.54
CA ILE A 190 3.31 -11.29 -4.09
C ILE A 190 4.59 -10.52 -4.43
N ASP A 191 5.77 -11.08 -4.20
CA ASP A 191 7.06 -10.48 -4.56
C ASP A 191 7.11 -10.11 -6.04
N SER A 192 6.78 -11.09 -6.90
CA SER A 192 6.76 -10.89 -8.35
C SER A 192 5.75 -9.81 -8.76
N LEU A 193 4.58 -9.81 -8.14
CA LEU A 193 3.53 -8.82 -8.40
C LEU A 193 3.98 -7.41 -8.02
N ILE A 194 4.59 -7.22 -6.84
CA ILE A 194 5.09 -5.92 -6.38
C ILE A 194 6.17 -5.39 -7.32
N ARG A 195 7.11 -6.22 -7.74
CA ARG A 195 8.15 -5.82 -8.71
C ARG A 195 7.54 -5.42 -10.05
N GLU A 196 6.54 -6.17 -10.52
CA GLU A 196 5.88 -5.84 -11.79
C GLU A 196 5.09 -4.53 -11.71
N LEU A 197 4.49 -4.21 -10.56
CA LEU A 197 3.85 -2.91 -10.32
C LEU A 197 4.85 -1.75 -10.45
N ALA A 198 6.01 -1.87 -9.83
CA ALA A 198 7.06 -0.85 -9.92
C ALA A 198 7.56 -0.68 -11.37
N ASN A 199 7.77 -1.79 -12.09
CA ASN A 199 8.14 -1.76 -13.51
C ASN A 199 7.09 -1.07 -14.39
N ARG A 200 5.82 -1.08 -13.98
CA ARG A 200 4.71 -0.36 -14.63
C ARG A 200 4.52 1.06 -14.09
N GLN A 201 5.51 1.61 -13.43
CA GLN A 201 5.53 2.97 -12.88
C GLN A 201 4.52 3.22 -11.74
N THR A 202 3.99 2.17 -11.09
CA THR A 202 3.26 2.31 -9.84
C THR A 202 4.25 2.24 -8.70
N THR A 203 4.42 3.34 -7.98
CA THR A 203 5.29 3.37 -6.79
C THR A 203 4.68 2.54 -5.68
N VAL A 204 5.46 1.67 -5.06
CA VAL A 204 4.99 0.83 -3.95
C VAL A 204 5.76 1.18 -2.68
N VAL A 205 5.02 1.50 -1.62
CA VAL A 205 5.56 1.63 -0.28
C VAL A 205 4.99 0.53 0.59
N LEU A 206 5.83 -0.29 1.20
CA LEU A 206 5.35 -1.41 2.00
C LEU A 206 5.93 -1.43 3.41
N VAL A 207 5.12 -1.91 4.35
CA VAL A 207 5.57 -2.34 5.69
C VAL A 207 5.63 -3.85 5.65
N GLU A 208 6.76 -4.43 6.03
CA GLU A 208 6.96 -5.86 6.13
C GLU A 208 7.91 -6.22 7.28
N HIS A 209 7.77 -7.44 7.77
CA HIS A 209 8.66 -8.02 8.77
C HIS A 209 9.41 -9.26 8.24
N ASP A 210 9.03 -9.77 7.06
CA ASP A 210 9.82 -10.79 6.34
C ASP A 210 11.04 -10.13 5.69
N MET A 211 12.17 -10.21 6.40
CA MET A 211 13.43 -9.63 5.92
C MET A 211 13.90 -10.22 4.60
N LYS A 212 13.57 -11.49 4.31
CA LYS A 212 13.97 -12.13 3.06
C LYS A 212 13.23 -11.49 1.88
N MET A 213 11.92 -11.29 2.02
CA MET A 213 11.10 -10.57 1.06
C MET A 213 11.63 -9.14 0.85
N VAL A 214 11.75 -8.38 1.93
CA VAL A 214 12.21 -6.98 1.90
C VAL A 214 13.54 -6.83 1.17
N MET A 215 14.56 -7.63 1.57
CA MET A 215 15.88 -7.56 0.96
C MET A 215 15.89 -7.95 -0.52
N ASN A 216 14.91 -8.74 -0.95
CA ASN A 216 14.81 -9.21 -2.33
C ASN A 216 14.13 -8.21 -3.25
N ILE A 217 13.10 -7.48 -2.79
CA ILE A 217 12.26 -6.68 -3.68
C ILE A 217 12.48 -5.17 -3.59
N SER A 218 13.13 -4.68 -2.52
CA SER A 218 13.19 -3.24 -2.24
C SER A 218 14.35 -2.55 -2.94
N ASP A 219 14.08 -1.41 -3.56
CA ASP A 219 15.10 -0.50 -4.07
C ASP A 219 15.71 0.33 -2.94
N ARG A 220 14.88 0.75 -1.97
CA ARG A 220 15.30 1.48 -0.77
C ARG A 220 14.52 0.96 0.45
N ILE A 221 15.18 0.98 1.59
CA ILE A 221 14.64 0.50 2.86
C ILE A 221 14.86 1.57 3.92
N LEU A 222 13.79 1.98 4.58
CA LEU A 222 13.80 2.80 5.79
C LEU A 222 13.68 1.89 7.01
N VAL A 223 14.62 1.97 7.91
CA VAL A 223 14.56 1.27 9.19
C VAL A 223 14.14 2.24 10.27
N LEU A 224 13.03 1.93 10.95
CA LEU A 224 12.55 2.64 12.12
C LEU A 224 12.92 1.89 13.40
N ASN A 225 13.29 2.65 14.45
CA ASN A 225 13.44 2.13 15.78
C ASN A 225 12.98 3.18 16.81
N TYR A 226 12.11 2.80 17.74
CA TYR A 226 11.51 3.71 18.74
C TYR A 226 10.99 5.02 18.17
N GLY A 227 10.30 4.98 17.02
CA GLY A 227 9.71 6.12 16.35
C GLY A 227 10.67 7.00 15.54
N LYS A 228 11.96 6.67 15.46
CA LYS A 228 12.99 7.43 14.75
C LYS A 228 13.53 6.66 13.55
N LYS A 229 14.00 7.40 12.55
CA LYS A 229 14.82 6.83 11.47
C LYS A 229 16.16 6.37 12.01
N LEU A 230 16.44 5.08 11.90
CA LEU A 230 17.73 4.49 12.25
C LEU A 230 18.70 4.60 11.07
N ILE A 231 18.26 4.13 9.91
CA ILE A 231 19.00 4.22 8.65
C ILE A 231 18.02 4.20 7.48
N GLU A 232 18.44 4.74 6.36
CA GLU A 232 17.80 4.61 5.06
C GLU A 232 18.86 4.24 4.03
N GLY A 233 18.64 3.14 3.28
CA GLY A 233 19.63 2.65 2.33
C GLY A 233 19.13 1.53 1.46
N THR A 234 20.03 0.97 0.67
CA THR A 234 19.82 -0.25 -0.12
C THR A 234 19.85 -1.51 0.78
N ALA A 235 19.36 -2.64 0.28
CA ALA A 235 19.38 -3.89 1.02
C ALA A 235 20.79 -4.30 1.53
N PRO A 236 21.90 -4.17 0.76
CA PRO A 236 23.24 -4.44 1.27
C PRO A 236 23.69 -3.50 2.38
N GLU A 237 23.35 -2.21 2.32
CA GLU A 237 23.69 -1.21 3.34
C GLU A 237 22.98 -1.49 4.65
N VAL A 238 21.67 -1.72 4.58
CA VAL A 238 20.83 -2.05 5.76
C VAL A 238 21.29 -3.34 6.42
N ARG A 239 21.59 -4.38 5.63
CA ARG A 239 22.04 -5.69 6.13
C ARG A 239 23.36 -5.64 6.89
N ARG A 240 24.26 -4.73 6.54
CA ARG A 240 25.59 -4.58 7.16
C ARG A 240 25.59 -3.63 8.35
N ASN A 241 24.52 -2.90 8.57
CA ASN A 241 24.46 -1.91 9.64
C ASN A 241 24.34 -2.59 11.00
N SER A 242 25.30 -2.34 11.90
CA SER A 242 25.36 -2.93 13.23
C SER A 242 24.20 -2.52 14.13
N GLU A 243 23.68 -1.31 14.00
CA GLU A 243 22.55 -0.80 14.78
C GLU A 243 21.25 -1.49 14.35
N VAL A 244 21.08 -1.79 13.05
CA VAL A 244 19.95 -2.59 12.54
C VAL A 244 19.99 -3.99 13.11
N ILE A 245 21.17 -4.65 13.04
CA ILE A 245 21.37 -5.98 13.61
C ILE A 245 21.02 -6.00 15.11
N ALA A 246 21.53 -5.02 15.87
CA ALA A 246 21.25 -4.89 17.30
C ALA A 246 19.76 -4.64 17.60
N ALA A 247 19.06 -3.84 16.75
CA ALA A 247 17.65 -3.56 16.94
C ALA A 247 16.75 -4.79 16.74
N TYR A 248 17.14 -5.74 15.88
CA TYR A 248 16.39 -6.97 15.62
C TYR A 248 16.78 -8.13 16.53
N LEU A 249 18.05 -8.25 16.91
CA LEU A 249 18.54 -9.34 17.78
C LEU A 249 18.37 -9.02 19.26
N GLY A 250 18.03 -7.78 19.61
CA GLY A 250 18.13 -7.28 20.97
C GLY A 250 19.58 -7.00 21.36
N LYS A 251 19.81 -6.13 22.32
CA LYS A 251 21.11 -6.06 22.97
C LYS A 251 21.33 -7.44 23.62
N ALA A 252 22.28 -8.20 23.09
CA ALA A 252 22.82 -9.32 23.87
C ALA A 252 23.19 -8.75 25.24
N ALA A 253 22.49 -9.24 26.26
CA ALA A 253 22.68 -8.84 27.66
C ALA A 253 24.09 -9.23 28.13
#